data_35867ff40b8de50f728b4e6f7a1db058
#
_entry.id   35867ff40b8de50f728b4e6f7a1db058
#
_cell.length_a   1.000
_cell.length_b   1.000
_cell.length_c   1.000
_cell.angle_alpha   90.00
_cell.angle_beta   90.00
_cell.angle_gamma   90.00
#
_symmetry.space_group_name_H-M   'P 1'
#
loop_
_entity.id
_entity.type
_entity.pdbx_description
1 polymer ?
#
loop_
_entity_poly.entity_id
_entity_poly.type
_entity_poly.pdbx_seq_one_letter_code
_entity_poly.pdbx_strand_id
1 'polypeptide(L)'
;MTSHDVSVVITSDQATAETYTMGLIPDDRAKATDAAVVLDEDGTSFTTTPGSEGVSLDTAAAVAAATRAATSLQPQSITLNYVTQAPTVSDAQAQTVADQANHWVEQDVTIKTPDGKNSFTADDATKASWITVTSTQGTVPTLSVDSAKVSAWVQSQSEEVAEEPVNGERNVNSSGAVVGIRVEAVNGTKVTNVDALTTAITRALS
;
A
#
# COMPACT_ATOMS: atom_id res chain seq x y z
N MET A 1 -57.99 -32.49 39.27
CA MET A 1 -57.18 -31.33 38.88
C MET A 1 -56.03 -31.91 38.05
N THR A 2 -56.05 -31.75 36.74
CA THR A 2 -54.96 -32.19 35.85
C THR A 2 -53.88 -31.11 35.88
N SER A 3 -52.71 -31.42 36.44
CA SER A 3 -51.54 -30.57 36.39
C SER A 3 -51.06 -30.48 34.93
N HIS A 4 -51.09 -29.26 34.36
CA HIS A 4 -50.51 -29.03 33.06
C HIS A 4 -49.05 -28.60 33.29
N ASP A 5 -48.14 -29.46 32.91
CA ASP A 5 -46.71 -29.15 32.97
C ASP A 5 -46.38 -28.23 31.79
N VAL A 6 -46.01 -27.00 32.05
CA VAL A 6 -45.61 -26.02 31.01
C VAL A 6 -44.11 -26.02 30.94
N SER A 7 -43.56 -26.59 29.87
CA SER A 7 -42.12 -26.53 29.60
C SER A 7 -41.73 -25.11 29.12
N VAL A 8 -40.88 -24.43 29.87
CA VAL A 8 -40.29 -23.16 29.46
C VAL A 8 -39.09 -23.45 28.56
N VAL A 9 -39.15 -23.01 27.31
CA VAL A 9 -38.01 -23.06 26.36
C VAL A 9 -37.33 -21.69 26.39
N ILE A 10 -36.10 -21.65 26.84
CA ILE A 10 -35.26 -20.44 26.82
C ILE A 10 -34.33 -20.55 25.64
N THR A 11 -34.41 -19.59 24.71
CA THR A 11 -33.47 -19.44 23.58
C THR A 11 -32.61 -18.21 23.81
N SER A 12 -31.31 -18.30 23.54
CA SER A 12 -30.38 -17.18 23.58
C SER A 12 -29.89 -16.88 22.18
N ASP A 13 -29.83 -15.59 21.82
CA ASP A 13 -29.19 -15.15 20.61
C ASP A 13 -27.69 -15.02 20.87
N GLN A 14 -26.91 -15.94 20.29
CA GLN A 14 -25.47 -16.01 20.47
C GLN A 14 -24.77 -14.76 19.95
N ALA A 15 -25.16 -14.24 18.78
CA ALA A 15 -24.51 -13.06 18.18
C ALA A 15 -24.70 -11.81 19.03
N THR A 16 -25.90 -11.62 19.59
CA THR A 16 -26.19 -10.53 20.53
C THR A 16 -25.39 -10.69 21.81
N ALA A 17 -25.28 -11.90 22.36
CA ALA A 17 -24.52 -12.17 23.58
C ALA A 17 -23.01 -11.96 23.36
N GLU A 18 -22.45 -12.36 22.22
CA GLU A 18 -21.06 -12.10 21.84
C GLU A 18 -20.79 -10.60 21.73
N THR A 19 -21.63 -9.86 21.03
CA THR A 19 -21.50 -8.40 20.87
C THR A 19 -21.52 -7.69 22.22
N TYR A 20 -22.45 -8.07 23.10
CA TYR A 20 -22.52 -7.52 24.45
C TYR A 20 -21.27 -7.84 25.27
N THR A 21 -20.79 -9.09 25.20
CA THR A 21 -19.62 -9.54 25.94
C THR A 21 -18.35 -8.82 25.47
N MET A 22 -18.20 -8.58 24.16
CA MET A 22 -17.10 -7.79 23.59
C MET A 22 -17.10 -6.35 24.10
N GLY A 23 -18.30 -5.75 24.30
CA GLY A 23 -18.45 -4.42 24.86
C GLY A 23 -18.07 -4.30 26.35
N LEU A 24 -17.84 -5.43 27.04
CA LEU A 24 -17.40 -5.47 28.42
C LEU A 24 -15.86 -5.41 28.58
N ILE A 25 -15.10 -5.41 27.48
CA ILE A 25 -13.65 -5.21 27.55
C ILE A 25 -13.42 -3.74 27.95
N PRO A 26 -12.73 -3.46 29.07
CA PRO A 26 -12.43 -2.10 29.46
C PRO A 26 -11.55 -1.38 28.44
N ASP A 27 -11.78 -0.08 28.26
CA ASP A 27 -11.03 0.74 27.30
C ASP A 27 -9.52 0.87 27.61
N ASP A 28 -9.14 0.59 28.87
CA ASP A 28 -7.75 0.55 29.31
C ASP A 28 -6.99 -0.74 28.89
N ARG A 29 -7.69 -1.71 28.33
CA ARG A 29 -7.08 -2.93 27.80
C ARG A 29 -6.62 -2.72 26.37
N ALA A 30 -5.34 -2.99 26.12
CA ALA A 30 -4.76 -2.86 24.81
C ALA A 30 -5.43 -3.79 23.80
N LYS A 31 -5.78 -3.26 22.62
CA LYS A 31 -6.21 -4.07 21.48
C LYS A 31 -4.96 -4.55 20.73
N ALA A 32 -5.06 -5.72 20.10
CA ALA A 32 -4.00 -6.18 19.20
C ALA A 32 -3.78 -5.16 18.08
N THR A 33 -2.51 -4.88 17.79
CA THR A 33 -2.11 -3.99 16.70
C THR A 33 -1.32 -4.80 15.69
N ASP A 34 -1.72 -4.72 14.43
CA ASP A 34 -1.04 -5.42 13.35
C ASP A 34 0.34 -4.82 13.08
N ALA A 35 1.29 -5.67 12.68
CA ALA A 35 2.56 -5.21 12.14
C ALA A 35 2.33 -4.44 10.83
N ALA A 36 3.14 -3.41 10.59
CA ALA A 36 3.01 -2.56 9.42
C ALA A 36 4.33 -2.44 8.67
N VAL A 37 4.23 -2.18 7.35
CA VAL A 37 5.38 -1.83 6.51
C VAL A 37 5.36 -0.33 6.28
N VAL A 38 6.49 0.32 6.52
CA VAL A 38 6.65 1.76 6.38
C VAL A 38 7.92 2.08 5.59
N LEU A 39 7.90 3.20 4.88
CA LEU A 39 9.12 3.74 4.28
C LEU A 39 10.02 4.25 5.42
N ASP A 40 11.31 4.00 5.35
CA ASP A 40 12.27 4.50 6.33
C ASP A 40 12.41 6.02 6.30
N GLU A 41 13.11 6.58 7.30
CA GLU A 41 13.28 8.04 7.42
C GLU A 41 14.11 8.63 6.28
N ASP A 42 15.02 7.87 5.70
CA ASP A 42 15.85 8.28 4.57
C ASP A 42 15.10 8.21 3.23
N GLY A 43 13.94 7.57 3.21
CA GLY A 43 13.10 7.43 2.03
C GLY A 43 13.68 6.51 0.95
N THR A 44 14.63 5.64 1.30
CA THR A 44 15.36 4.79 0.36
C THR A 44 15.03 3.31 0.48
N SER A 45 14.41 2.90 1.59
CA SER A 45 14.08 1.51 1.86
C SER A 45 12.79 1.36 2.67
N PHE A 46 12.28 0.14 2.76
CA PHE A 46 11.10 -0.19 3.55
C PHE A 46 11.51 -0.96 4.80
N THR A 47 10.91 -0.62 5.92
CA THR A 47 11.09 -1.26 7.21
C THR A 47 9.75 -1.66 7.81
N THR A 48 9.77 -2.35 8.95
CA THR A 48 8.56 -2.79 9.63
C THR A 48 8.39 -2.11 10.99
N THR A 49 7.14 -1.79 11.31
CA THR A 49 6.74 -1.48 12.69
C THR A 49 6.17 -2.76 13.29
N PRO A 50 6.70 -3.24 14.44
CA PRO A 50 6.22 -4.46 15.06
C PRO A 50 4.76 -4.38 15.48
N GLY A 51 4.05 -5.48 15.35
CA GLY A 51 2.74 -5.66 15.93
C GLY A 51 2.79 -5.82 17.46
N SER A 52 1.66 -5.70 18.11
CA SER A 52 1.54 -5.96 19.55
C SER A 52 0.34 -6.85 19.85
N GLU A 53 0.53 -7.74 20.82
CA GLU A 53 -0.57 -8.53 21.35
C GLU A 53 -1.57 -7.65 22.09
N GLY A 54 -2.84 -8.00 21.98
CA GLY A 54 -3.93 -7.38 22.69
C GLY A 54 -4.60 -8.36 23.65
N VAL A 55 -5.74 -7.93 24.17
CA VAL A 55 -6.58 -8.71 25.07
C VAL A 55 -7.97 -8.83 24.48
N SER A 56 -8.51 -10.04 24.51
CA SER A 56 -9.89 -10.37 24.14
C SER A 56 -10.57 -11.10 25.29
N LEU A 57 -11.88 -11.27 25.19
CA LEU A 57 -12.64 -12.12 26.12
C LEU A 57 -12.87 -13.50 25.51
N ASP A 58 -12.85 -14.53 26.35
CA ASP A 58 -13.35 -15.85 25.97
C ASP A 58 -14.89 -15.77 25.87
N THR A 59 -15.36 -15.26 24.72
CA THR A 59 -16.78 -15.06 24.45
C THR A 59 -17.56 -16.35 24.46
N ALA A 60 -16.98 -17.47 23.99
CA ALA A 60 -17.64 -18.77 23.97
C ALA A 60 -17.91 -19.27 25.38
N ALA A 61 -16.92 -19.21 26.28
CA ALA A 61 -17.09 -19.57 27.67
C ALA A 61 -18.09 -18.66 28.41
N ALA A 62 -18.03 -17.35 28.13
CA ALA A 62 -18.93 -16.35 28.74
C ALA A 62 -20.39 -16.58 28.31
N VAL A 63 -20.64 -16.80 27.00
CA VAL A 63 -21.97 -17.09 26.45
C VAL A 63 -22.51 -18.41 26.99
N ALA A 64 -21.68 -19.46 27.04
CA ALA A 64 -22.10 -20.74 27.62
C ALA A 64 -22.44 -20.64 29.11
N ALA A 65 -21.72 -19.81 29.89
CA ALA A 65 -22.01 -19.54 31.28
C ALA A 65 -23.32 -18.74 31.45
N ALA A 66 -23.52 -17.71 30.61
CA ALA A 66 -24.75 -16.91 30.59
C ALA A 66 -25.99 -17.75 30.27
N THR A 67 -25.88 -18.63 29.25
CA THR A 67 -26.97 -19.55 28.87
C THR A 67 -27.33 -20.51 30.03
N ARG A 68 -26.31 -21.08 30.69
CA ARG A 68 -26.55 -21.93 31.87
C ARG A 68 -27.20 -21.18 33.03
N ALA A 69 -26.75 -19.93 33.28
CA ALA A 69 -27.37 -19.09 34.29
C ALA A 69 -28.81 -18.79 33.98
N ALA A 70 -29.14 -18.42 32.75
CA ALA A 70 -30.51 -18.14 32.31
C ALA A 70 -31.42 -19.39 32.44
N THR A 71 -30.93 -20.59 32.09
CA THR A 71 -31.71 -21.82 32.18
C THR A 71 -31.90 -22.28 33.61
N SER A 72 -31.00 -21.94 34.54
CA SER A 72 -31.12 -22.30 35.96
C SER A 72 -32.14 -21.45 36.69
N LEU A 73 -32.56 -20.30 36.16
CA LEU A 73 -33.43 -19.29 36.77
C LEU A 73 -32.96 -18.85 38.18
N GLN A 74 -31.68 -18.97 38.44
CA GLN A 74 -31.04 -18.54 39.71
C GLN A 74 -30.06 -17.40 39.44
N PRO A 75 -29.95 -16.43 40.34
CA PRO A 75 -28.92 -15.41 40.27
C PRO A 75 -27.53 -16.07 40.24
N GLN A 76 -26.74 -15.77 39.23
CA GLN A 76 -25.37 -16.30 39.10
C GLN A 76 -24.40 -15.18 38.77
N SER A 77 -23.19 -15.29 39.31
CA SER A 77 -22.06 -14.44 38.95
C SER A 77 -21.26 -15.16 37.89
N ILE A 78 -21.01 -14.47 36.74
CA ILE A 78 -20.21 -14.99 35.65
C ILE A 78 -18.87 -14.28 35.65
N THR A 79 -17.78 -15.06 35.79
CA THR A 79 -16.44 -14.51 35.67
C THR A 79 -16.04 -14.47 34.23
N LEU A 80 -15.65 -13.28 33.76
CA LEU A 80 -15.08 -13.08 32.41
C LEU A 80 -13.59 -13.34 32.43
N ASN A 81 -13.13 -14.24 31.58
CA ASN A 81 -11.72 -14.54 31.44
C ASN A 81 -11.18 -13.81 30.21
N TYR A 82 -10.05 -13.11 30.41
CA TYR A 82 -9.31 -12.49 29.31
C TYR A 82 -8.38 -13.53 28.67
N VAL A 83 -8.28 -13.46 27.35
CA VAL A 83 -7.35 -14.25 26.55
C VAL A 83 -6.48 -13.30 25.74
N THR A 84 -5.24 -13.68 25.52
CA THR A 84 -4.32 -12.93 24.64
C THR A 84 -4.81 -13.06 23.19
N GLN A 85 -4.85 -11.95 22.50
CA GLN A 85 -5.16 -11.88 21.08
C GLN A 85 -3.89 -11.48 20.32
N ALA A 86 -3.42 -12.36 19.46
CA ALA A 86 -2.30 -12.05 18.57
C ALA A 86 -2.71 -11.06 17.46
N PRO A 87 -1.77 -10.28 16.94
CA PRO A 87 -1.96 -9.50 15.71
C PRO A 87 -2.44 -10.39 14.57
N THR A 88 -3.29 -9.86 13.70
CA THR A 88 -3.74 -10.58 12.50
C THR A 88 -2.63 -10.59 11.44
N VAL A 89 -1.88 -9.50 11.34
CA VAL A 89 -0.66 -9.42 10.54
C VAL A 89 0.54 -9.53 11.47
N SER A 90 1.28 -10.62 11.37
CA SER A 90 2.48 -10.87 12.16
C SER A 90 3.69 -10.07 11.64
N ASP A 91 4.69 -9.87 12.50
CA ASP A 91 5.96 -9.23 12.13
C ASP A 91 6.64 -9.95 10.95
N ALA A 92 6.58 -11.29 10.92
CA ALA A 92 7.16 -12.07 9.83
C ALA A 92 6.46 -11.83 8.48
N GLN A 93 5.13 -11.65 8.47
CA GLN A 93 4.38 -11.33 7.26
C GLN A 93 4.70 -9.90 6.77
N ALA A 94 4.75 -8.93 7.68
CA ALA A 94 5.15 -7.57 7.36
C ALA A 94 6.59 -7.52 6.82
N GLN A 95 7.51 -8.26 7.45
CA GLN A 95 8.90 -8.35 7.01
C GLN A 95 9.01 -8.91 5.59
N THR A 96 8.26 -9.96 5.26
CA THR A 96 8.26 -10.52 3.90
C THR A 96 7.83 -9.47 2.85
N VAL A 97 6.84 -8.63 3.18
CA VAL A 97 6.40 -7.56 2.29
C VAL A 97 7.44 -6.45 2.18
N ALA A 98 8.10 -6.08 3.29
CA ALA A 98 9.18 -5.10 3.29
C ALA A 98 10.38 -5.58 2.46
N ASP A 99 10.77 -6.85 2.60
CA ASP A 99 11.84 -7.46 1.82
C ASP A 99 11.52 -7.46 0.33
N GLN A 100 10.27 -7.75 -0.04
CA GLN A 100 9.83 -7.68 -1.43
C GLN A 100 9.88 -6.25 -1.97
N ALA A 101 9.44 -5.24 -1.19
CA ALA A 101 9.52 -3.84 -1.58
C ALA A 101 10.97 -3.40 -1.78
N ASN A 102 11.87 -3.79 -0.87
CA ASN A 102 13.29 -3.50 -0.98
C ASN A 102 13.92 -4.18 -2.20
N HIS A 103 13.53 -5.43 -2.50
CA HIS A 103 13.98 -6.09 -3.72
C HIS A 103 13.57 -5.31 -5.00
N TRP A 104 12.39 -4.69 -5.02
CA TRP A 104 11.99 -3.82 -6.13
C TRP A 104 12.85 -2.55 -6.19
N VAL A 105 13.20 -1.94 -5.04
CA VAL A 105 14.10 -0.78 -4.98
C VAL A 105 15.51 -1.12 -5.48
N GLU A 106 16.01 -2.32 -5.22
CA GLU A 106 17.34 -2.78 -5.66
C GLU A 106 17.45 -2.98 -7.19
N GLN A 107 16.33 -3.04 -7.92
CA GLN A 107 16.37 -3.23 -9.37
C GLN A 107 17.00 -2.01 -10.06
N ASP A 108 17.91 -2.25 -10.99
CA ASP A 108 18.51 -1.19 -11.81
C ASP A 108 17.49 -0.66 -12.83
N VAL A 109 17.14 0.61 -12.72
CA VAL A 109 16.28 1.31 -13.68
C VAL A 109 17.09 2.38 -14.38
N THR A 110 17.45 2.14 -15.63
CA THR A 110 18.23 3.06 -16.46
C THR A 110 17.57 3.21 -17.82
N ILE A 111 17.32 4.46 -18.24
CA ILE A 111 16.90 4.81 -19.59
C ILE A 111 18.06 5.47 -20.33
N LYS A 112 18.20 5.19 -21.63
CA LYS A 112 19.28 5.73 -22.47
C LYS A 112 18.72 6.27 -23.77
N THR A 113 19.35 7.33 -24.29
CA THR A 113 19.07 7.76 -25.66
C THR A 113 19.60 6.76 -26.68
N PRO A 114 18.99 6.66 -27.87
CA PRO A 114 19.43 5.69 -28.91
C PRO A 114 20.89 5.87 -29.36
N ASP A 115 21.41 7.09 -29.29
CA ASP A 115 22.79 7.43 -29.61
C ASP A 115 23.77 7.17 -28.46
N GLY A 116 23.25 6.78 -27.29
CA GLY A 116 24.01 6.46 -26.08
C GLY A 116 24.64 7.67 -25.38
N LYS A 117 24.35 8.90 -25.81
CA LYS A 117 24.96 10.10 -25.23
C LYS A 117 24.39 10.44 -23.85
N ASN A 118 23.11 10.19 -23.63
CA ASN A 118 22.47 10.45 -22.36
C ASN A 118 22.02 9.13 -21.72
N SER A 119 22.23 9.03 -20.41
CA SER A 119 21.84 7.88 -19.58
C SER A 119 21.34 8.40 -18.25
N PHE A 120 20.11 8.03 -17.88
CA PHE A 120 19.44 8.44 -16.64
C PHE A 120 19.13 7.20 -15.82
N THR A 121 19.63 7.18 -14.60
CA THR A 121 19.39 6.08 -13.65
C THR A 121 18.55 6.60 -12.49
N ALA A 122 17.47 5.91 -12.17
CA ALA A 122 16.68 6.21 -10.99
C ALA A 122 17.43 5.76 -9.74
N ASP A 123 17.60 6.65 -8.78
CA ASP A 123 18.15 6.32 -7.47
C ASP A 123 17.12 5.57 -6.59
N ASP A 124 17.58 5.05 -5.46
CA ASP A 124 16.75 4.23 -4.57
C ASP A 124 15.60 5.04 -3.97
N ALA A 125 15.80 6.31 -3.62
CA ALA A 125 14.75 7.17 -3.11
C ALA A 125 13.65 7.41 -4.15
N THR A 126 14.04 7.63 -5.40
CA THR A 126 13.11 7.76 -6.53
C THR A 126 12.30 6.47 -6.71
N LYS A 127 12.97 5.31 -6.76
CA LYS A 127 12.30 3.99 -6.92
C LYS A 127 11.40 3.67 -5.73
N ALA A 128 11.85 3.90 -4.50
CA ALA A 128 11.03 3.72 -3.30
C ALA A 128 9.77 4.59 -3.31
N SER A 129 9.88 5.83 -3.83
CA SER A 129 8.72 6.72 -3.96
C SER A 129 7.64 6.20 -4.92
N TRP A 130 7.99 5.34 -5.88
CA TRP A 130 7.04 4.72 -6.83
C TRP A 130 6.28 3.56 -6.22
N ILE A 131 6.77 2.98 -5.13
CA ILE A 131 6.16 1.82 -4.49
C ILE A 131 5.09 2.30 -3.51
N THR A 132 3.90 1.75 -3.64
CA THR A 132 2.78 2.01 -2.74
C THR A 132 2.48 0.75 -1.94
N VAL A 133 2.50 0.88 -0.61
CA VAL A 133 2.07 -0.14 0.33
C VAL A 133 0.63 0.14 0.70
N THR A 134 -0.27 -0.77 0.34
CA THR A 134 -1.69 -0.68 0.71
C THR A 134 -1.96 -1.60 1.89
N SER A 135 -2.31 -1.00 3.04
CA SER A 135 -2.65 -1.72 4.26
C SER A 135 -4.15 -1.60 4.52
N THR A 136 -4.78 -2.74 4.76
CA THR A 136 -6.15 -2.82 5.25
C THR A 136 -6.13 -3.60 6.56
N GLN A 137 -6.83 -3.11 7.57
CA GLN A 137 -6.85 -3.74 8.89
C GLN A 137 -7.19 -5.23 8.78
N GLY A 138 -6.40 -6.07 9.44
CA GLY A 138 -6.58 -7.52 9.45
C GLY A 138 -6.16 -8.25 8.17
N THR A 139 -5.47 -7.58 7.24
CA THR A 139 -4.95 -8.20 6.01
C THR A 139 -3.49 -7.87 5.81
N VAL A 140 -2.73 -8.83 5.29
CA VAL A 140 -1.33 -8.62 4.93
C VAL A 140 -1.24 -7.48 3.91
N PRO A 141 -0.34 -6.49 4.10
CA PRO A 141 -0.16 -5.40 3.15
C PRO A 141 0.18 -5.90 1.75
N THR A 142 -0.29 -5.17 0.75
CA THR A 142 0.00 -5.44 -0.66
C THR A 142 0.84 -4.33 -1.26
N LEU A 143 1.69 -4.69 -2.22
CA LEU A 143 2.55 -3.77 -2.95
C LEU A 143 2.00 -3.48 -4.34
N SER A 144 2.19 -2.26 -4.79
CA SER A 144 1.94 -1.85 -6.16
C SER A 144 2.91 -0.76 -6.60
N VAL A 145 3.18 -0.68 -7.92
CA VAL A 145 3.98 0.40 -8.49
C VAL A 145 3.06 1.51 -9.01
N ASP A 146 3.29 2.74 -8.56
CA ASP A 146 2.55 3.92 -9.01
C ASP A 146 3.07 4.34 -10.40
N SER A 147 2.37 3.92 -11.44
CA SER A 147 2.70 4.23 -12.82
C SER A 147 2.68 5.73 -13.16
N ALA A 148 1.91 6.54 -12.41
CA ALA A 148 1.87 7.99 -12.62
C ALA A 148 3.19 8.64 -12.17
N LYS A 149 3.75 8.20 -11.06
CA LYS A 149 5.07 8.67 -10.59
C LYS A 149 6.20 8.23 -11.52
N VAL A 150 6.16 6.97 -11.99
CA VAL A 150 7.10 6.47 -13.00
C VAL A 150 7.02 7.30 -14.27
N SER A 151 5.80 7.57 -14.78
CA SER A 151 5.58 8.41 -15.97
C SER A 151 6.12 9.83 -15.78
N ALA A 152 5.89 10.44 -14.64
CA ALA A 152 6.40 11.79 -14.34
C ALA A 152 7.93 11.83 -14.35
N TRP A 153 8.60 10.80 -13.80
CA TRP A 153 10.06 10.70 -13.85
C TRP A 153 10.55 10.52 -15.30
N VAL A 154 9.96 9.61 -16.07
CA VAL A 154 10.33 9.40 -17.48
C VAL A 154 10.13 10.69 -18.28
N GLN A 155 9.06 11.42 -18.03
CA GLN A 155 8.77 12.68 -18.69
C GLN A 155 9.82 13.75 -18.35
N SER A 156 10.22 13.88 -17.08
CA SER A 156 11.22 14.86 -16.67
C SER A 156 12.59 14.55 -17.35
N GLN A 157 13.00 13.27 -17.41
CA GLN A 157 14.23 12.90 -18.14
C GLN A 157 14.10 13.14 -19.65
N SER A 158 12.88 13.01 -20.20
CA SER A 158 12.61 13.25 -21.61
C SER A 158 12.72 14.73 -21.99
N GLU A 159 12.36 15.62 -21.08
CA GLU A 159 12.49 17.07 -21.24
C GLU A 159 13.95 17.53 -21.24
N GLU A 160 14.83 16.85 -20.49
CA GLU A 160 16.26 17.14 -20.46
C GLU A 160 16.98 16.85 -21.79
N VAL A 161 16.45 15.93 -22.59
CA VAL A 161 17.01 15.56 -23.90
C VAL A 161 16.25 16.18 -25.07
N ALA A 162 15.17 16.90 -24.81
CA ALA A 162 14.42 17.58 -25.87
C ALA A 162 15.18 18.82 -26.37
N GLU A 163 15.27 18.96 -27.67
CA GLU A 163 15.85 20.12 -28.31
C GLU A 163 14.76 20.86 -29.10
N GLU A 164 14.68 22.17 -28.89
CA GLU A 164 13.78 23.02 -29.65
C GLU A 164 14.27 23.18 -31.11
N PRO A 165 13.39 23.14 -32.10
CA PRO A 165 13.78 23.37 -33.47
C PRO A 165 14.18 24.83 -33.69
N VAL A 166 15.25 25.04 -34.41
CA VAL A 166 15.71 26.38 -34.83
C VAL A 166 15.28 26.64 -36.28
N ASN A 167 14.49 27.68 -36.47
CA ASN A 167 14.08 28.10 -37.80
C ASN A 167 15.26 28.72 -38.55
N GLY A 168 15.50 28.22 -39.74
CA GLY A 168 16.55 28.79 -40.64
C GLY A 168 16.12 30.19 -41.12
N GLU A 169 17.09 31.11 -41.12
CA GLU A 169 16.91 32.46 -41.70
C GLU A 169 17.81 32.57 -42.94
N ARG A 170 17.22 33.10 -44.02
CA ARG A 170 17.93 33.29 -45.31
C ARG A 170 17.85 34.72 -45.74
N ASN A 171 18.96 35.23 -46.24
CA ASN A 171 18.98 36.52 -46.95
C ASN A 171 18.52 36.31 -48.37
N VAL A 172 17.59 37.15 -48.81
CA VAL A 172 17.10 37.12 -50.20
C VAL A 172 17.38 38.46 -50.87
N ASN A 173 17.67 38.47 -52.15
CA ASN A 173 17.82 39.67 -52.95
C ASN A 173 16.46 40.25 -53.37
N SER A 174 16.46 41.36 -54.11
CA SER A 174 15.24 42.04 -54.58
C SER A 174 14.37 41.20 -55.55
N SER A 175 14.90 40.13 -56.14
CA SER A 175 14.20 39.16 -56.96
C SER A 175 13.70 37.92 -56.21
N GLY A 176 13.90 37.85 -54.87
CA GLY A 176 13.51 36.71 -54.04
C GLY A 176 14.48 35.54 -54.04
N ALA A 177 15.61 35.66 -54.71
CA ALA A 177 16.62 34.59 -54.74
C ALA A 177 17.43 34.61 -53.43
N VAL A 178 17.70 33.40 -52.86
CA VAL A 178 18.51 33.24 -51.66
C VAL A 178 19.96 33.59 -52.00
N VAL A 179 20.53 34.55 -51.29
CA VAL A 179 21.89 35.01 -51.46
C VAL A 179 22.83 34.66 -50.30
N GLY A 180 22.27 34.08 -49.24
CA GLY A 180 23.03 33.59 -48.09
C GLY A 180 22.13 33.02 -47.02
N ILE A 181 22.71 32.20 -46.14
CA ILE A 181 22.07 31.66 -44.96
C ILE A 181 22.52 32.52 -43.79
N ARG A 182 21.58 33.05 -43.01
CA ARG A 182 21.86 33.84 -41.79
C ARG A 182 21.85 32.95 -40.56
N VAL A 183 20.86 32.02 -40.49
CA VAL A 183 20.74 31.02 -39.44
C VAL A 183 20.49 29.68 -40.10
N GLU A 184 21.29 28.68 -39.77
CA GLU A 184 21.05 27.30 -40.19
C GLU A 184 19.80 26.74 -39.47
N ALA A 185 18.95 26.05 -40.22
CA ALA A 185 17.82 25.35 -39.61
C ALA A 185 18.32 24.12 -38.86
N VAL A 186 17.87 23.94 -37.61
CA VAL A 186 18.18 22.76 -36.81
C VAL A 186 16.86 22.08 -36.45
N ASN A 187 16.79 20.79 -36.72
CA ASN A 187 15.60 20.01 -36.29
C ASN A 187 15.61 19.82 -34.78
N GLY A 188 14.49 20.08 -34.14
CA GLY A 188 14.30 19.73 -32.76
C GLY A 188 14.16 18.21 -32.58
N THR A 189 14.41 17.74 -31.38
CA THR A 189 14.23 16.35 -30.96
C THR A 189 13.28 16.27 -29.78
N LYS A 190 12.46 15.23 -29.75
CA LYS A 190 11.59 14.92 -28.59
C LYS A 190 11.47 13.42 -28.38
N VAL A 191 11.29 13.01 -27.15
CA VAL A 191 10.96 11.63 -26.80
C VAL A 191 9.48 11.37 -27.08
N THR A 192 9.16 10.26 -27.77
CA THR A 192 7.81 9.92 -28.19
C THR A 192 7.26 8.64 -27.56
N ASN A 193 8.09 7.89 -26.83
CA ASN A 193 7.77 6.57 -26.29
C ASN A 193 7.64 6.55 -24.74
N VAL A 194 7.26 7.66 -24.11
CA VAL A 194 7.14 7.80 -22.65
C VAL A 194 6.24 6.70 -22.06
N ASP A 195 5.07 6.44 -22.66
CA ASP A 195 4.14 5.42 -22.18
C ASP A 195 4.74 4.00 -22.25
N ALA A 196 5.48 3.70 -23.31
CA ALA A 196 6.14 2.41 -23.46
C ALA A 196 7.25 2.21 -22.41
N LEU A 197 8.04 3.26 -22.14
CA LEU A 197 9.07 3.25 -21.10
C LEU A 197 8.44 3.10 -19.71
N THR A 198 7.38 3.86 -19.43
CA THR A 198 6.61 3.75 -18.16
C THR A 198 6.11 2.33 -17.94
N THR A 199 5.51 1.73 -18.96
CA THR A 199 5.01 0.35 -18.89
C THR A 199 6.15 -0.65 -18.66
N ALA A 200 7.28 -0.48 -19.37
CA ALA A 200 8.43 -1.37 -19.22
C ALA A 200 9.03 -1.30 -17.82
N ILE A 201 9.20 -0.10 -17.26
CA ILE A 201 9.73 0.11 -15.90
C ILE A 201 8.77 -0.47 -14.87
N THR A 202 7.48 -0.15 -14.95
CA THR A 202 6.46 -0.67 -14.00
C THR A 202 6.46 -2.20 -13.98
N ARG A 203 6.56 -2.83 -15.16
CA ARG A 203 6.61 -4.29 -15.27
C ARG A 203 7.93 -4.89 -14.78
N ALA A 204 9.03 -4.19 -14.89
CA ALA A 204 10.34 -4.68 -14.45
C ALA A 204 10.45 -4.67 -12.91
N LEU A 205 9.76 -3.72 -12.25
CA LEU A 205 9.77 -3.60 -10.80
C LEU A 205 8.76 -4.53 -10.11
N SER A 206 7.63 -4.88 -10.73
CA SER A 206 6.57 -5.73 -10.17
C SER A 206 6.70 -7.17 -10.72
#